data_334dd73129d802e1ce2a1d67312fddc3
#
_entry.id   334dd73129d802e1ce2a1d67312fddc3
#
_cell.length_a   1.000
_cell.length_b   1.000
_cell.length_c   1.000
_cell.angle_alpha   90.00
_cell.angle_beta   90.00
_cell.angle_gamma   90.00
#
_symmetry.space_group_name_H-M   'P 1'
#
loop_
_entity.id
_entity.type
_entity.pdbx_description
1 polymer ?
#
loop_
_entity_poly.entity_id
_entity_poly.type
_entity_poly.pdbx_seq_one_letter_code
_entity_poly.pdbx_strand_id
1 'polypeptide(L)'
;GKLSLLFFLNSCSNLPNKVKIALQNSFYPESFKDTIPKDWKQEKINFENIRLQKNRNTIFNSDFTLINDGWISSIDFSEFEKINEYALFENLDKRSIDFLGSFNQNQRSKLFPIGVVPYTIIIKNNKELITSARKSWDFLLSKKLTGKIIFPQSPRIILSIAQKINSSNSLKKLKSQAMLFDDKNMLNWLINSDAIVAIVPYSLCSKYLKIDPRLSLVFPSQ
;
A
#
# COMPACT_ATOMS: atom_id res chain seq x y z
N GLY A 1 -1.29 -7.40 5.54
CA GLY A 1 -0.22 -6.41 5.42
C GLY A 1 -0.78 -5.01 5.28
N LYS A 2 -0.18 -4.05 5.94
CA LYS A 2 -0.55 -2.63 5.84
C LYS A 2 0.58 -1.91 5.13
N LEU A 3 0.26 -1.09 4.12
CA LEU A 3 1.19 -0.21 3.46
C LEU A 3 1.17 1.14 4.19
N SER A 4 2.34 1.60 4.62
CA SER A 4 2.50 2.95 5.17
C SER A 4 2.94 3.91 4.06
N LEU A 5 2.36 5.09 4.03
CA LEU A 5 2.76 6.19 3.16
C LEU A 5 3.75 7.07 3.94
N LEU A 6 4.81 7.51 3.29
CA LEU A 6 5.92 8.20 3.93
C LEU A 6 6.25 9.52 3.25
N PHE A 7 6.58 10.52 4.04
CA PHE A 7 7.15 11.78 3.62
C PHE A 7 8.66 11.81 3.87
N PHE A 8 9.39 12.39 2.94
CA PHE A 8 10.81 12.72 3.07
C PHE A 8 11.00 14.20 2.84
N LEU A 9 11.81 14.83 3.67
CA LEU A 9 12.25 16.20 3.49
C LEU A 9 13.60 16.21 2.75
N ASN A 10 13.68 16.99 1.70
CA ASN A 10 14.94 17.34 1.04
C ASN A 10 15.34 18.77 1.45
N SER A 11 16.63 19.07 1.43
CA SER A 11 17.14 20.37 1.86
C SER A 11 16.52 21.54 1.09
N CYS A 12 15.97 22.49 1.82
CA CYS A 12 15.50 23.75 1.28
C CYS A 12 16.71 24.66 0.96
N SER A 13 17.14 24.72 -0.28
CA SER A 13 18.03 25.78 -0.74
C SER A 13 17.25 27.11 -0.84
N ASN A 14 17.74 28.15 -0.22
CA ASN A 14 17.20 29.51 -0.14
C ASN A 14 16.78 30.07 -1.48
N LEU A 15 15.47 30.09 -1.80
CA LEU A 15 14.81 30.99 -2.77
C LEU A 15 13.29 30.72 -2.75
N PRO A 16 12.42 31.68 -3.15
CA PRO A 16 10.96 31.50 -3.15
C PRO A 16 10.51 30.62 -4.34
N ASN A 17 11.10 29.46 -4.46
CA ASN A 17 10.65 28.46 -5.41
C ASN A 17 9.45 27.73 -4.80
N LYS A 18 8.42 27.54 -5.61
CA LYS A 18 7.25 26.72 -5.23
C LYS A 18 7.74 25.40 -4.69
N VAL A 19 7.24 25.02 -3.51
CA VAL A 19 7.52 23.72 -2.90
C VAL A 19 7.23 22.59 -3.89
N LYS A 20 8.13 21.66 -4.02
CA LYS A 20 8.02 20.52 -4.93
C LYS A 20 7.75 19.25 -4.14
N ILE A 21 6.70 18.54 -4.51
CA ILE A 21 6.38 17.24 -3.95
C ILE A 21 6.41 16.15 -5.02
N ALA A 22 7.20 15.12 -4.79
CA ALA A 22 7.23 13.95 -5.63
C ALA A 22 6.25 12.90 -5.10
N LEU A 23 5.31 12.46 -5.94
CA LEU A 23 4.22 11.57 -5.57
C LEU A 23 4.33 10.25 -6.31
N GLN A 24 4.37 9.15 -5.59
CA GLN A 24 4.22 7.83 -6.19
C GLN A 24 2.81 7.69 -6.78
N ASN A 25 2.71 7.25 -8.05
CA ASN A 25 1.41 6.93 -8.65
C ASN A 25 0.76 5.77 -7.90
N SER A 26 -0.48 5.99 -7.46
CA SER A 26 -1.41 5.02 -6.85
C SER A 26 -1.10 4.59 -5.41
N PHE A 27 -2.08 4.45 -4.63
CA PHE A 27 -2.34 3.93 -3.28
C PHE A 27 -2.83 4.94 -2.25
N TYR A 28 -2.72 6.24 -2.48
CA TYR A 28 -3.34 7.22 -1.59
C TYR A 28 -4.74 7.61 -2.11
N PRO A 29 -5.71 7.89 -1.24
CA PRO A 29 -7.05 8.34 -1.62
C PRO A 29 -6.97 9.64 -2.45
N GLU A 30 -7.90 9.83 -3.39
CA GLU A 30 -7.97 11.10 -4.15
C GLU A 30 -8.12 12.31 -3.24
N SER A 31 -8.88 12.15 -2.14
CA SER A 31 -9.02 13.17 -1.11
C SER A 31 -7.70 13.63 -0.49
N PHE A 32 -6.66 12.80 -0.52
CA PHE A 32 -5.34 13.22 -0.06
C PHE A 32 -4.73 14.27 -0.98
N LYS A 33 -4.97 14.19 -2.29
CA LYS A 33 -4.49 15.20 -3.24
C LYS A 33 -5.08 16.59 -2.95
N ASP A 34 -6.30 16.62 -2.45
CA ASP A 34 -6.99 17.86 -2.10
C ASP A 34 -6.38 18.53 -0.87
N THR A 35 -5.62 17.79 -0.06
CA THR A 35 -4.88 18.34 1.10
C THR A 35 -3.54 18.95 0.75
N ILE A 36 -3.01 18.67 -0.46
CA ILE A 36 -1.75 19.25 -0.92
C ILE A 36 -2.01 20.70 -1.34
N PRO A 37 -1.26 21.69 -0.83
CA PRO A 37 -1.43 23.08 -1.23
C PRO A 37 -1.36 23.25 -2.76
N LYS A 38 -2.27 24.07 -3.32
CA LYS A 38 -2.41 24.24 -4.78
C LYS A 38 -1.20 24.90 -5.44
N ASP A 39 -0.43 25.62 -4.67
CA ASP A 39 0.81 26.29 -5.09
C ASP A 39 2.01 25.35 -5.11
N TRP A 40 1.90 24.13 -4.55
CA TRP A 40 2.97 23.14 -4.60
C TRP A 40 3.05 22.49 -5.99
N LYS A 41 4.28 22.38 -6.50
CA LYS A 41 4.54 21.67 -7.74
C LYS A 41 4.51 20.15 -7.48
N GLN A 42 3.56 19.45 -8.10
CA GLN A 42 3.43 18.00 -7.97
C GLN A 42 4.14 17.30 -9.13
N GLU A 43 5.05 16.38 -8.83
CA GLU A 43 5.72 15.54 -9.80
C GLU A 43 5.38 14.06 -9.54
N LYS A 44 5.01 13.33 -10.60
CA LYS A 44 4.66 11.91 -10.48
C LYS A 44 5.90 11.05 -10.60
N ILE A 45 6.06 10.11 -9.67
CA ILE A 45 7.15 9.12 -9.70
C ILE A 45 6.57 7.76 -10.06
N ASN A 46 7.20 7.09 -11.02
CA ASN A 46 6.97 5.68 -11.29
C ASN A 46 8.16 4.86 -10.75
N PHE A 47 7.95 4.22 -9.60
CA PHE A 47 8.99 3.42 -8.94
C PHE A 47 9.37 2.14 -9.69
N GLU A 48 8.54 1.62 -10.58
CA GLU A 48 8.91 0.52 -11.48
C GLU A 48 10.15 0.87 -12.32
N ASN A 49 10.38 2.16 -12.57
CA ASN A 49 11.51 2.70 -13.32
C ASN A 49 12.66 3.24 -12.44
N ILE A 50 12.62 3.09 -11.11
CA ILE A 50 13.70 3.57 -10.20
C ILE A 50 15.01 2.81 -10.43
N ARG A 51 14.96 1.55 -10.85
CA ARG A 51 16.17 0.84 -11.31
C ARG A 51 16.84 1.51 -12.52
N LEU A 52 16.10 2.34 -13.25
CA LEU A 52 16.58 3.14 -14.34
C LEU A 52 16.79 4.57 -13.81
N GLN A 53 17.99 4.97 -13.50
CA GLN A 53 18.52 6.27 -13.01
C GLN A 53 17.65 7.55 -13.21
N LYS A 54 16.64 7.51 -14.08
CA LYS A 54 15.81 8.64 -14.51
C LYS A 54 14.92 9.25 -13.42
N ASN A 55 14.49 8.44 -12.44
CA ASN A 55 13.62 8.91 -11.35
C ASN A 55 14.40 9.31 -10.09
N ARG A 56 15.70 8.97 -10.02
CA ARG A 56 16.56 9.35 -8.91
C ARG A 56 16.62 10.88 -8.79
N ASN A 57 16.79 11.56 -9.92
CA ASN A 57 16.84 13.02 -9.95
C ASN A 57 15.53 13.69 -9.51
N THR A 58 14.36 13.10 -9.84
CA THR A 58 13.06 13.66 -9.42
C THR A 58 12.88 13.56 -7.89
N ILE A 59 13.27 12.45 -7.29
CA ILE A 59 13.20 12.26 -5.83
C ILE A 59 14.10 13.28 -5.12
N PHE A 60 15.34 13.41 -5.56
CA PHE A 60 16.33 14.28 -4.92
C PHE A 60 16.14 15.78 -5.21
N ASN A 61 15.42 16.14 -6.28
CA ASN A 61 15.07 17.53 -6.62
C ASN A 61 13.71 17.98 -6.06
N SER A 62 13.07 17.17 -5.22
CA SER A 62 11.80 17.49 -4.57
C SER A 62 12.02 17.79 -3.09
N ASP A 63 11.28 18.77 -2.55
CA ASP A 63 11.35 19.11 -1.12
C ASP A 63 10.69 18.01 -0.27
N PHE A 64 9.66 17.36 -0.81
CA PHE A 64 8.98 16.22 -0.19
C PHE A 64 8.85 15.06 -1.16
N THR A 65 8.98 13.84 -0.65
CA THR A 65 8.71 12.64 -1.44
C THR A 65 7.70 11.74 -0.72
N LEU A 66 6.59 11.45 -1.39
CA LEU A 66 5.55 10.56 -0.90
C LEU A 66 5.63 9.20 -1.60
N ILE A 67 5.93 8.17 -0.84
CA ILE A 67 6.07 6.80 -1.33
C ILE A 67 5.40 5.80 -0.40
N ASN A 68 5.18 4.59 -0.90
CA ASN A 68 4.82 3.50 -0.01
C ASN A 68 6.07 2.86 0.61
N ASP A 69 5.87 2.24 1.77
CA ASP A 69 6.94 1.65 2.58
C ASP A 69 7.72 0.52 1.88
N GLY A 70 7.15 -0.10 0.85
CA GLY A 70 7.83 -1.15 0.06
C GLY A 70 9.08 -0.68 -0.67
N TRP A 71 9.24 0.62 -0.88
CA TRP A 71 10.35 1.20 -1.62
C TRP A 71 11.46 1.77 -0.73
N ILE A 72 11.27 1.81 0.59
CA ILE A 72 12.22 2.41 1.54
C ILE A 72 13.62 1.80 1.42
N SER A 73 13.72 0.48 1.27
CA SER A 73 15.02 -0.21 1.13
C SER A 73 15.77 0.14 -0.17
N SER A 74 15.08 0.74 -1.14
CA SER A 74 15.65 1.15 -2.43
C SER A 74 16.10 2.61 -2.46
N ILE A 75 15.94 3.34 -1.34
CA ILE A 75 16.23 4.76 -1.22
C ILE A 75 17.54 4.96 -0.47
N ASP A 76 18.38 5.84 -1.01
CA ASP A 76 19.56 6.34 -0.31
C ASP A 76 19.17 7.47 0.63
N PHE A 77 19.21 7.22 1.93
CA PHE A 77 18.85 8.20 2.96
C PHE A 77 19.92 9.27 3.18
N SER A 78 21.09 9.16 2.61
CA SER A 78 22.16 10.19 2.76
C SER A 78 21.72 11.54 2.20
N GLU A 79 20.89 11.52 1.15
CA GLU A 79 20.42 12.70 0.42
C GLU A 79 19.24 13.44 1.09
N PHE A 80 18.66 12.87 2.15
CA PHE A 80 17.52 13.47 2.84
C PHE A 80 17.93 14.15 4.13
N GLU A 81 17.28 15.26 4.43
CA GLU A 81 17.46 15.96 5.70
C GLU A 81 16.65 15.32 6.84
N LYS A 82 17.08 15.61 8.06
CA LYS A 82 16.34 15.22 9.26
C LYS A 82 15.11 16.11 9.43
N ILE A 83 14.02 15.49 9.87
CA ILE A 83 12.81 16.21 10.25
C ILE A 83 13.03 16.76 11.66
N ASN A 84 13.12 18.08 11.79
CA ASN A 84 13.42 18.75 13.05
C ASN A 84 12.17 19.10 13.87
N GLU A 85 10.97 18.92 13.29
CA GLU A 85 9.69 19.22 13.95
C GLU A 85 9.24 18.05 14.83
N TYR A 86 9.79 17.96 16.04
CA TYR A 86 9.50 16.87 16.98
C TYR A 86 8.02 16.76 17.34
N ALA A 87 7.29 17.87 17.41
CA ALA A 87 5.86 17.89 17.71
C ALA A 87 5.01 17.08 16.72
N LEU A 88 5.47 16.89 15.48
CA LEU A 88 4.79 16.02 14.50
C LEU A 88 4.79 14.57 14.94
N PHE A 89 5.87 14.10 15.55
CA PHE A 89 6.04 12.70 15.96
C PHE A 89 5.24 12.36 17.23
N GLU A 90 4.95 13.34 18.08
CA GLU A 90 4.19 13.15 19.32
C GLU A 90 2.73 12.76 19.07
N ASN A 91 2.18 13.15 17.91
CA ASN A 91 0.81 12.85 17.51
C ASN A 91 0.66 11.56 16.70
N LEU A 92 1.72 10.78 16.53
CA LEU A 92 1.65 9.52 15.79
C LEU A 92 0.91 8.45 16.58
N ASP A 93 0.08 7.67 15.90
CA ASP A 93 -0.54 6.49 16.49
C ASP A 93 0.49 5.40 16.77
N LYS A 94 0.13 4.45 17.64
CA LYS A 94 1.01 3.33 18.00
C LYS A 94 1.56 2.56 16.79
N ARG A 95 0.78 2.40 15.73
CA ARG A 95 1.20 1.64 14.53
C ARG A 95 2.27 2.38 13.75
N SER A 96 2.13 3.69 13.66
CA SER A 96 3.13 4.57 13.03
C SER A 96 4.44 4.57 13.82
N ILE A 97 4.36 4.59 15.16
CA ILE A 97 5.51 4.49 16.05
C ILE A 97 6.20 3.12 15.88
N ASP A 98 5.44 2.03 15.95
CA ASP A 98 5.97 0.66 15.78
C ASP A 98 6.61 0.49 14.39
N PHE A 99 6.02 1.09 13.36
CA PHE A 99 6.58 1.11 12.01
C PHE A 99 7.92 1.84 11.97
N LEU A 100 8.02 3.05 12.52
CA LEU A 100 9.27 3.80 12.59
C LEU A 100 10.33 3.07 13.42
N GLY A 101 9.92 2.35 14.47
CA GLY A 101 10.80 1.53 15.30
C GLY A 101 11.53 0.41 14.54
N SER A 102 11.03 0.00 13.37
CA SER A 102 11.69 -1.00 12.52
C SER A 102 12.90 -0.47 11.74
N PHE A 103 13.15 0.85 11.76
CA PHE A 103 14.25 1.50 11.05
C PHE A 103 15.35 1.93 12.01
N ASN A 104 16.59 2.03 11.49
CA ASN A 104 17.68 2.61 12.25
C ASN A 104 17.45 4.13 12.51
N GLN A 105 18.21 4.71 13.45
CA GLN A 105 17.99 6.09 13.88
C GLN A 105 18.15 7.12 12.74
N ASN A 106 19.11 6.90 11.83
CA ASN A 106 19.34 7.79 10.70
C ASN A 106 18.14 7.79 9.74
N GLN A 107 17.62 6.62 9.41
CA GLN A 107 16.43 6.50 8.56
C GLN A 107 15.19 7.07 9.25
N ARG A 108 14.95 6.69 10.51
CA ARG A 108 13.77 7.11 11.28
C ARG A 108 13.67 8.63 11.41
N SER A 109 14.78 9.33 11.55
CA SER A 109 14.78 10.80 11.67
C SER A 109 14.42 11.51 10.36
N LYS A 110 14.35 10.82 9.24
CA LYS A 110 14.07 11.35 7.90
C LYS A 110 12.74 10.87 7.32
N LEU A 111 12.01 10.04 8.08
CA LEU A 111 10.76 9.41 7.68
C LEU A 111 9.60 9.96 8.51
N PHE A 112 8.49 10.28 7.86
CA PHE A 112 7.24 10.61 8.54
C PHE A 112 6.08 9.79 7.97
N PRO A 113 5.43 8.90 8.75
CA PRO A 113 4.29 8.13 8.30
C PRO A 113 3.03 9.00 8.25
N ILE A 114 2.43 9.15 7.08
CA ILE A 114 1.23 9.99 6.89
C ILE A 114 -0.06 9.19 6.84
N GLY A 115 0.02 7.87 6.74
CA GLY A 115 -1.17 7.03 6.71
C GLY A 115 -0.87 5.57 6.46
N VAL A 116 -1.90 4.77 6.61
CA VAL A 116 -1.87 3.32 6.38
C VAL A 116 -2.98 2.95 5.41
N VAL A 117 -2.64 2.26 4.33
CA VAL A 117 -3.63 1.70 3.41
C VAL A 117 -3.83 0.22 3.75
N PRO A 118 -4.96 -0.15 4.36
CA PRO A 118 -5.23 -1.55 4.67
C PRO A 118 -5.50 -2.33 3.38
N TYR A 119 -5.02 -3.57 3.32
CA TYR A 119 -5.50 -4.54 2.35
C TYR A 119 -6.81 -5.15 2.85
N THR A 120 -7.73 -5.32 1.93
CA THR A 120 -9.06 -5.85 2.18
C THR A 120 -9.38 -6.99 1.23
N ILE A 121 -10.44 -7.71 1.53
CA ILE A 121 -10.96 -8.80 0.71
C ILE A 121 -12.22 -8.31 0.02
N ILE A 122 -12.26 -8.45 -1.31
CA ILE A 122 -13.48 -8.30 -2.09
C ILE A 122 -13.96 -9.68 -2.52
N ILE A 123 -15.22 -9.99 -2.25
CA ILE A 123 -15.87 -11.25 -2.62
C ILE A 123 -17.00 -10.96 -3.61
N LYS A 124 -17.00 -11.69 -4.72
CA LYS A 124 -18.03 -11.61 -5.76
C LYS A 124 -19.07 -12.69 -5.57
N ASN A 125 -20.36 -12.33 -5.46
CA ASN A 125 -21.54 -13.22 -5.48
C ASN A 125 -21.52 -14.42 -4.52
N ASN A 126 -20.87 -14.32 -3.34
CA ASN A 126 -20.79 -15.49 -2.45
C ASN A 126 -20.98 -15.11 -0.96
N LYS A 127 -22.23 -15.18 -0.51
CA LYS A 127 -22.60 -14.85 0.88
C LYS A 127 -21.98 -15.78 1.92
N GLU A 128 -21.82 -17.08 1.62
CA GLU A 128 -21.22 -18.04 2.55
C GLU A 128 -19.75 -17.70 2.83
N LEU A 129 -19.01 -17.33 1.78
CA LEU A 129 -17.61 -16.94 1.92
C LEU A 129 -17.44 -15.67 2.74
N ILE A 130 -18.39 -14.73 2.69
CA ILE A 130 -18.34 -13.49 3.48
C ILE A 130 -18.27 -13.81 4.98
N THR A 131 -19.11 -14.72 5.45
CA THR A 131 -19.13 -15.13 6.87
C THR A 131 -17.82 -15.78 7.29
N SER A 132 -17.26 -16.65 6.44
CA SER A 132 -15.97 -17.29 6.70
C SER A 132 -14.80 -16.31 6.66
N ALA A 133 -14.82 -15.39 5.69
CA ALA A 133 -13.80 -14.37 5.51
C ALA A 133 -13.72 -13.37 6.69
N ARG A 134 -14.86 -13.06 7.30
CA ARG A 134 -14.89 -12.20 8.50
C ARG A 134 -14.19 -12.82 9.71
N LYS A 135 -14.19 -14.15 9.81
CA LYS A 135 -13.62 -14.87 10.95
C LYS A 135 -12.11 -15.01 10.89
N SER A 136 -11.57 -15.35 9.73
CA SER A 136 -10.16 -15.70 9.58
C SER A 136 -9.70 -15.67 8.12
N TRP A 137 -8.41 -15.50 7.91
CA TRP A 137 -7.75 -15.67 6.61
C TRP A 137 -7.73 -17.13 6.12
N ASP A 138 -8.02 -18.11 6.98
CA ASP A 138 -8.02 -19.54 6.63
C ASP A 138 -9.02 -19.89 5.51
N PHE A 139 -10.09 -19.09 5.35
CA PHE A 139 -11.08 -19.29 4.29
C PHE A 139 -10.45 -19.28 2.89
N LEU A 140 -9.32 -18.56 2.70
CA LEU A 140 -8.60 -18.54 1.43
C LEU A 140 -8.11 -19.91 0.99
N LEU A 141 -7.97 -20.86 1.92
CA LEU A 141 -7.56 -22.25 1.62
C LEU A 141 -8.73 -23.18 1.26
N SER A 142 -9.94 -22.64 1.15
CA SER A 142 -11.11 -23.44 0.74
C SER A 142 -10.90 -24.04 -0.65
N LYS A 143 -11.21 -25.31 -0.83
CA LYS A 143 -11.16 -26.00 -2.14
C LYS A 143 -12.02 -25.30 -3.21
N LYS A 144 -13.11 -24.64 -2.80
CA LYS A 144 -13.99 -23.85 -3.68
C LYS A 144 -13.28 -22.67 -4.34
N LEU A 145 -12.15 -22.22 -3.79
CA LEU A 145 -11.37 -21.06 -4.24
C LEU A 145 -10.13 -21.43 -5.05
N THR A 146 -9.89 -22.70 -5.32
CA THR A 146 -8.73 -23.14 -6.11
C THR A 146 -8.75 -22.50 -7.49
N GLY A 147 -7.69 -21.74 -7.82
CA GLY A 147 -7.58 -20.99 -9.06
C GLY A 147 -8.57 -19.82 -9.22
N LYS A 148 -9.16 -19.31 -8.13
CA LYS A 148 -10.21 -18.27 -8.17
C LYS A 148 -9.91 -17.03 -7.33
N ILE A 149 -8.67 -16.89 -6.86
CA ILE A 149 -8.26 -15.74 -6.06
C ILE A 149 -7.29 -14.88 -6.87
N ILE A 150 -7.52 -13.58 -6.87
CA ILE A 150 -6.60 -12.57 -7.38
C ILE A 150 -5.80 -12.03 -6.20
N PHE A 151 -4.49 -12.21 -6.26
CA PHE A 151 -3.55 -11.72 -5.26
C PHE A 151 -2.80 -10.49 -5.74
N PRO A 152 -2.36 -9.60 -4.82
CA PRO A 152 -1.41 -8.54 -5.17
C PRO A 152 -0.07 -9.14 -5.59
N GLN A 153 0.67 -8.43 -6.43
CA GLN A 153 2.01 -8.87 -6.87
C GLN A 153 3.05 -8.79 -5.73
N SER A 154 2.77 -8.03 -4.69
CA SER A 154 3.70 -7.84 -3.56
C SER A 154 3.91 -9.14 -2.77
N PRO A 155 5.12 -9.74 -2.81
CA PRO A 155 5.42 -10.95 -2.03
C PRO A 155 5.26 -10.72 -0.53
N ARG A 156 5.54 -9.51 -0.04
CA ARG A 156 5.41 -9.12 1.37
C ARG A 156 3.97 -9.24 1.86
N ILE A 157 2.99 -8.81 1.06
CA ILE A 157 1.58 -8.93 1.41
C ILE A 157 1.16 -10.39 1.49
N ILE A 158 1.60 -11.20 0.54
CA ILE A 158 1.27 -12.64 0.51
C ILE A 158 1.90 -13.36 1.70
N LEU A 159 3.15 -13.04 2.05
CA LEU A 159 3.81 -13.57 3.24
C LEU A 159 3.09 -13.19 4.52
N SER A 160 2.66 -11.92 4.64
CA SER A 160 1.87 -11.44 5.80
C SER A 160 0.54 -12.18 5.94
N ILE A 161 -0.13 -12.49 4.82
CA ILE A 161 -1.37 -13.28 4.82
C ILE A 161 -1.06 -14.71 5.23
N ALA A 162 -0.01 -15.31 4.65
CA ALA A 162 0.39 -16.69 4.96
C ALA A 162 0.72 -16.89 6.45
N GLN A 163 1.30 -15.88 7.10
CA GLN A 163 1.58 -15.90 8.54
C GLN A 163 0.32 -15.86 9.41
N LYS A 164 -0.79 -15.31 8.88
CA LYS A 164 -2.09 -15.25 9.59
C LYS A 164 -2.94 -16.51 9.40
N ILE A 165 -2.57 -17.37 8.49
CA ILE A 165 -3.26 -18.62 8.21
C ILE A 165 -2.73 -19.71 9.14
N ASN A 166 -3.63 -20.33 9.89
CA ASN A 166 -3.29 -21.43 10.78
C ASN A 166 -3.16 -22.74 10.01
N SER A 167 -2.14 -22.85 9.16
CA SER A 167 -1.88 -24.06 8.36
C SER A 167 -0.41 -24.22 8.03
N SER A 168 0.09 -25.45 8.11
CA SER A 168 1.40 -25.79 7.58
C SER A 168 1.45 -25.56 6.07
N ASN A 169 2.59 -25.05 5.56
CA ASN A 169 2.79 -24.74 4.14
C ASN A 169 1.75 -23.76 3.55
N SER A 170 1.26 -22.81 4.37
CA SER A 170 0.24 -21.83 3.98
C SER A 170 0.60 -21.10 2.67
N LEU A 171 1.85 -20.70 2.50
CA LEU A 171 2.32 -20.01 1.29
C LEU A 171 2.15 -20.88 0.03
N LYS A 172 2.53 -22.16 0.08
CA LYS A 172 2.35 -23.10 -1.04
C LYS A 172 0.87 -23.31 -1.35
N LYS A 173 0.04 -23.42 -0.31
CA LYS A 173 -1.40 -23.57 -0.46
C LYS A 173 -2.05 -22.30 -1.05
N LEU A 174 -1.65 -21.10 -0.60
CA LEU A 174 -2.13 -19.85 -1.19
C LEU A 174 -1.78 -19.75 -2.67
N LYS A 175 -0.58 -20.17 -3.07
CA LYS A 175 -0.17 -20.18 -4.47
C LYS A 175 -1.11 -21.04 -5.33
N SER A 176 -1.59 -22.18 -4.84
CA SER A 176 -2.54 -23.04 -5.57
C SER A 176 -3.94 -22.45 -5.67
N GLN A 177 -4.29 -21.46 -4.83
CA GLN A 177 -5.57 -20.75 -4.89
C GLN A 177 -5.54 -19.59 -5.90
N ALA A 178 -4.35 -19.14 -6.30
CA ALA A 178 -4.20 -18.00 -7.17
C ALA A 178 -4.71 -18.29 -8.59
N MET A 179 -5.59 -17.43 -9.10
CA MET A 179 -5.86 -17.31 -10.53
C MET A 179 -4.73 -16.51 -11.19
N LEU A 180 -4.39 -15.35 -10.61
CA LEU A 180 -3.32 -14.48 -11.09
C LEU A 180 -2.82 -13.56 -9.96
N PHE A 181 -1.70 -12.87 -10.23
CA PHE A 181 -1.12 -11.83 -9.40
C PHE A 181 -1.12 -10.52 -10.19
N ASP A 182 -1.78 -9.48 -9.68
CA ASP A 182 -1.89 -8.18 -10.35
C ASP A 182 -2.07 -7.08 -9.29
N ASP A 183 -1.53 -5.90 -9.52
CA ASP A 183 -1.72 -4.73 -8.65
C ASP A 183 -2.54 -3.63 -9.34
N LYS A 184 -2.68 -3.68 -10.66
CA LYS A 184 -3.27 -2.59 -11.45
C LYS A 184 -4.74 -2.80 -11.79
N ASN A 185 -5.09 -4.02 -12.19
CA ASN A 185 -6.41 -4.34 -12.76
C ASN A 185 -7.19 -5.36 -11.95
N MET A 186 -6.85 -5.57 -10.67
CA MET A 186 -7.41 -6.62 -9.81
C MET A 186 -8.93 -6.67 -9.82
N LEU A 187 -9.59 -5.51 -9.67
CA LEU A 187 -11.05 -5.44 -9.62
C LEU A 187 -11.69 -5.65 -10.99
N ASN A 188 -11.03 -5.20 -12.04
CA ASN A 188 -11.50 -5.47 -13.41
C ASN A 188 -11.44 -6.98 -13.71
N TRP A 189 -10.36 -7.65 -13.31
CA TRP A 189 -10.26 -9.11 -13.40
C TRP A 189 -11.34 -9.80 -12.56
N LEU A 190 -11.56 -9.35 -11.31
CA LEU A 190 -12.59 -9.94 -10.45
C LEU A 190 -13.98 -9.86 -11.08
N ILE A 191 -14.32 -8.74 -11.69
CA ILE A 191 -15.65 -8.50 -12.30
C ILE A 191 -15.82 -9.36 -13.56
N ASN A 192 -14.80 -9.45 -14.41
CA ASN A 192 -14.90 -9.99 -15.77
C ASN A 192 -14.35 -11.42 -15.94
N SER A 193 -13.94 -12.10 -14.88
CA SER A 193 -13.44 -13.48 -14.93
C SER A 193 -14.20 -14.41 -13.98
N ASP A 194 -13.75 -15.65 -13.88
CA ASP A 194 -14.27 -16.64 -12.91
C ASP A 194 -13.68 -16.46 -11.50
N ALA A 195 -12.88 -15.45 -11.27
CA ALA A 195 -12.41 -15.11 -9.94
C ALA A 195 -13.58 -14.82 -9.00
N ILE A 196 -13.44 -15.27 -7.76
CA ILE A 196 -14.45 -15.09 -6.71
C ILE A 196 -13.94 -14.10 -5.65
N VAL A 197 -12.64 -14.08 -5.41
CA VAL A 197 -12.00 -13.29 -4.37
C VAL A 197 -10.87 -12.46 -4.95
N ALA A 198 -10.73 -11.22 -4.50
CA ALA A 198 -9.55 -10.41 -4.73
C ALA A 198 -9.06 -9.78 -3.42
N ILE A 199 -7.75 -9.74 -3.23
CA ILE A 199 -7.11 -9.08 -2.08
C ILE A 199 -6.50 -7.78 -2.58
N VAL A 200 -7.10 -6.66 -2.22
CA VAL A 200 -6.82 -5.36 -2.81
C VAL A 200 -6.60 -4.27 -1.76
N PRO A 201 -5.85 -3.21 -2.06
CA PRO A 201 -5.82 -2.02 -1.23
C PRO A 201 -7.22 -1.41 -1.10
N TYR A 202 -7.63 -1.05 0.12
CA TYR A 202 -8.97 -0.47 0.36
C TYR A 202 -9.23 0.78 -0.47
N SER A 203 -8.22 1.62 -0.69
CA SER A 203 -8.31 2.83 -1.49
C SER A 203 -8.79 2.59 -2.93
N LEU A 204 -8.58 1.40 -3.48
CA LEU A 204 -9.03 1.05 -4.83
C LEU A 204 -10.47 0.55 -4.89
N CYS A 205 -11.07 0.21 -3.74
CA CYS A 205 -12.36 -0.49 -3.70
C CYS A 205 -13.57 0.44 -3.79
N SER A 206 -13.49 1.65 -3.23
CA SER A 206 -14.65 2.50 -2.95
C SER A 206 -15.51 2.80 -4.17
N LYS A 207 -14.89 3.02 -5.33
CA LYS A 207 -15.58 3.29 -6.58
C LYS A 207 -16.36 2.05 -7.07
N TYR A 208 -15.74 0.88 -7.07
CA TYR A 208 -16.33 -0.35 -7.60
C TYR A 208 -17.46 -0.88 -6.72
N LEU A 209 -17.34 -0.75 -5.39
CA LEU A 209 -18.40 -1.17 -4.45
C LEU A 209 -19.69 -0.36 -4.60
N LYS A 210 -19.59 0.88 -5.07
CA LYS A 210 -20.78 1.72 -5.35
C LYS A 210 -21.47 1.35 -6.66
N ILE A 211 -20.76 0.78 -7.61
CA ILE A 211 -21.22 0.53 -8.97
C ILE A 211 -21.71 -0.91 -9.15
N ASP A 212 -21.05 -1.88 -8.52
CA ASP A 212 -21.35 -3.29 -8.72
C ASP A 212 -21.87 -3.96 -7.43
N PRO A 213 -23.20 -4.21 -7.35
CA PRO A 213 -23.83 -4.80 -6.17
C PRO A 213 -23.42 -6.27 -5.91
N ARG A 214 -22.75 -6.91 -6.85
CA ARG A 214 -22.22 -8.27 -6.68
C ARG A 214 -21.00 -8.32 -5.75
N LEU A 215 -20.36 -7.18 -5.53
CA LEU A 215 -19.13 -7.09 -4.74
C LEU A 215 -19.44 -6.82 -3.27
N SER A 216 -18.78 -7.56 -2.41
CA SER A 216 -18.85 -7.38 -0.96
C SER A 216 -17.45 -7.19 -0.38
N LEU A 217 -17.31 -6.14 0.43
CA LEU A 217 -16.07 -5.82 1.16
C LEU A 217 -16.02 -6.57 2.48
N VAL A 218 -14.88 -7.15 2.80
CA VAL A 218 -14.64 -7.84 4.07
C VAL A 218 -13.29 -7.46 4.65
N PHE A 219 -13.27 -7.15 5.94
CA PHE A 219 -12.06 -7.07 6.75
C PHE A 219 -12.04 -8.27 7.69
N PRO A 220 -11.06 -9.16 7.59
CA PRO A 220 -10.90 -10.24 8.56
C PRO A 220 -10.60 -9.71 9.95
N SER A 221 -11.13 -10.38 10.97
CA SER A 221 -10.96 -9.98 12.38
C SER A 221 -9.58 -10.32 12.97
N GLN A 222 -8.75 -11.08 12.25
CA GLN A 222 -7.39 -11.51 12.67
C GLN A 222 -6.30 -10.92 11.77
#